data_4f69bea79acb07495e6aa1b4e7477573
#
_entry.id   4f69bea79acb07495e6aa1b4e7477573
#
_cell.length_a   1.000
_cell.length_b   1.000
_cell.length_c   1.000
_cell.angle_alpha   90.00
_cell.angle_beta   90.00
_cell.angle_gamma   90.00
#
_symmetry.space_group_name_H-M   'P 1'
#
loop_
_entity.id
_entity.type
_entity.pdbx_description
1 polymer ?
#
loop_
_entity_poly.entity_id
_entity_poly.type
_entity_poly.pdbx_seq_one_letter_code
_entity_poly.pdbx_strand_id
1 'polypeptide(L)'
;CYDVRFPQLHRKLAQAGAKILTSPAAFSPVSGKAHWEVLQRARAIETGCFVFAPAQCGTHSATVGKSRSTHGHSLAISPWGEVMADGGTKAGLTLVDFDLNEVELARRRIPSLTHDRVYEGPK
;
A
#
# COMPACT_ATOMS: atom_id res chain seq x y z
N CYS A 1 -7.48 2.89 -5.43
CA CYS A 1 -7.96 3.21 -4.07
C CYS A 1 -8.58 2.00 -3.36
N TYR A 2 -9.58 1.39 -3.99
CA TYR A 2 -10.37 0.34 -3.32
C TYR A 2 -9.63 -1.00 -3.25
N ASP A 3 -8.77 -1.29 -4.22
CA ASP A 3 -8.02 -2.56 -4.34
C ASP A 3 -7.14 -2.87 -3.14
N VAL A 4 -6.65 -1.86 -2.42
CA VAL A 4 -5.88 -2.05 -1.20
C VAL A 4 -6.63 -2.84 -0.12
N ARG A 5 -7.97 -2.92 -0.21
CA ARG A 5 -8.82 -3.67 0.72
C ARG A 5 -8.90 -5.17 0.43
N PHE A 6 -8.29 -5.62 -0.66
CA PHE A 6 -8.32 -7.03 -1.09
C PHE A 6 -6.94 -7.69 -0.95
N PRO A 7 -6.64 -8.30 0.21
CA PRO A 7 -5.33 -8.93 0.45
C PRO A 7 -4.99 -10.02 -0.55
N GLN A 8 -5.99 -10.76 -1.04
CA GLN A 8 -5.80 -11.85 -1.98
C GLN A 8 -5.20 -11.36 -3.33
N LEU A 9 -5.60 -10.18 -3.81
CA LEU A 9 -5.03 -9.58 -5.02
C LEU A 9 -3.52 -9.37 -4.86
N HIS A 10 -3.12 -8.70 -3.78
CA HIS A 10 -1.72 -8.39 -3.50
C HIS A 10 -0.90 -9.66 -3.27
N ARG A 11 -1.47 -10.65 -2.57
CA ARG A 11 -0.84 -11.95 -2.36
C ARG A 11 -0.58 -12.66 -3.69
N LYS A 12 -1.54 -12.69 -4.61
CA LYS A 12 -1.37 -13.30 -5.93
C LYS A 12 -0.31 -12.61 -6.77
N LEU A 13 -0.24 -11.28 -6.74
CA LEU A 13 0.82 -10.54 -7.41
C LEU A 13 2.20 -10.89 -6.85
N ALA A 14 2.34 -10.96 -5.53
CA ALA A 14 3.59 -11.33 -4.88
C ALA A 14 4.00 -12.79 -5.19
N GLN A 15 3.05 -13.72 -5.20
CA GLN A 15 3.27 -15.12 -5.58
C GLN A 15 3.67 -15.26 -7.06
N ALA A 16 3.19 -14.35 -7.91
CA ALA A 16 3.60 -14.25 -9.32
C ALA A 16 4.98 -13.58 -9.53
N GLY A 17 5.68 -13.21 -8.45
CA GLY A 17 7.04 -12.69 -8.49
C GLY A 17 7.17 -11.18 -8.29
N ALA A 18 6.09 -10.43 -8.03
CA ALA A 18 6.20 -9.02 -7.73
C ALA A 18 7.06 -8.78 -6.49
N LYS A 19 7.98 -7.84 -6.57
CA LYS A 19 8.81 -7.34 -5.47
C LYS A 19 8.41 -5.94 -5.02
N ILE A 20 7.72 -5.22 -5.89
CA ILE A 20 7.18 -3.88 -5.65
C ILE A 20 5.70 -3.91 -6.00
N LEU A 21 4.88 -3.38 -5.12
CA LEU A 21 3.46 -3.15 -5.34
C LEU A 21 3.20 -1.65 -5.41
N THR A 22 2.41 -1.21 -6.38
CA THR A 22 2.00 0.19 -6.48
C THR A 22 0.53 0.34 -6.15
N SER A 23 0.21 1.38 -5.39
CA SER A 23 -1.16 1.62 -4.91
C SER A 23 -1.55 3.10 -5.05
N PRO A 24 -1.70 3.61 -6.29
CA PRO A 24 -2.11 4.99 -6.50
C PRO A 24 -3.54 5.21 -5.99
N ALA A 25 -3.77 6.33 -5.31
CA ALA A 25 -5.05 6.55 -4.66
C ALA A 25 -5.43 8.03 -4.48
N ALA A 26 -6.71 8.22 -4.21
CA ALA A 26 -7.33 9.47 -3.79
C ALA A 26 -8.33 9.19 -2.66
N PHE A 27 -7.83 8.82 -1.48
CA PHE A 27 -8.66 8.53 -0.31
C PHE A 27 -9.36 9.78 0.19
N SER A 28 -10.58 9.63 0.69
CA SER A 28 -11.23 10.69 1.44
C SER A 28 -10.45 10.98 2.74
N PRO A 29 -10.50 12.20 3.28
CA PRO A 29 -9.80 12.51 4.55
C PRO A 29 -10.23 11.60 5.71
N VAL A 30 -11.50 11.22 5.77
CA VAL A 30 -12.04 10.35 6.85
C VAL A 30 -11.46 8.95 6.77
N SER A 31 -11.63 8.27 5.64
CA SER A 31 -11.09 6.92 5.47
C SER A 31 -9.57 6.91 5.36
N GLY A 32 -8.97 7.98 4.85
CA GLY A 32 -7.52 8.14 4.78
C GLY A 32 -6.89 8.12 6.16
N LYS A 33 -7.37 8.96 7.06
CA LYS A 33 -6.88 9.02 8.44
C LYS A 33 -6.97 7.68 9.18
N ALA A 34 -8.03 6.91 8.92
CA ALA A 34 -8.29 5.66 9.63
C ALA A 34 -7.65 4.43 8.98
N HIS A 35 -7.53 4.39 7.66
CA HIS A 35 -7.23 3.15 6.93
C HIS A 35 -5.98 3.22 6.05
N TRP A 36 -5.58 4.41 5.57
CA TRP A 36 -4.58 4.52 4.50
C TRP A 36 -3.25 3.86 4.86
N GLU A 37 -2.59 4.34 5.90
CA GLU A 37 -1.28 3.84 6.30
C GLU A 37 -1.34 2.37 6.72
N VAL A 38 -2.30 2.02 7.58
CA VAL A 38 -2.39 0.66 8.14
C VAL A 38 -2.62 -0.39 7.06
N LEU A 39 -3.44 -0.09 6.04
CA LEU A 39 -3.67 -1.03 4.94
C LEU A 39 -2.44 -1.16 4.04
N GLN A 40 -1.75 -0.07 3.71
CA GLN A 40 -0.54 -0.13 2.90
C GLN A 40 0.58 -0.91 3.60
N ARG A 41 0.76 -0.70 4.90
CA ARG A 41 1.70 -1.46 5.72
C ARG A 41 1.33 -2.94 5.80
N ALA A 42 0.05 -3.25 5.95
CA ALA A 42 -0.43 -4.62 5.93
C ALA A 42 -0.07 -5.33 4.61
N ARG A 43 -0.29 -4.65 3.45
CA ARG A 43 0.08 -5.21 2.14
C ARG A 43 1.57 -5.49 2.03
N ALA A 44 2.42 -4.58 2.50
CA ALA A 44 3.88 -4.79 2.53
C ALA A 44 4.26 -6.01 3.38
N ILE A 45 3.77 -6.10 4.61
CA ILE A 45 4.07 -7.17 5.56
C ILE A 45 3.60 -8.54 5.04
N GLU A 46 2.36 -8.64 4.58
CA GLU A 46 1.75 -9.89 4.10
C GLU A 46 2.45 -10.48 2.88
N THR A 47 3.04 -9.63 2.06
CA THR A 47 3.62 -10.01 0.76
C THR A 47 5.15 -10.01 0.76
N GLY A 48 5.76 -9.37 1.76
CA GLY A 48 7.19 -9.10 1.78
C GLY A 48 7.64 -8.26 0.58
N CYS A 49 6.79 -7.35 0.09
CA CYS A 49 7.06 -6.44 -1.02
C CYS A 49 7.31 -5.03 -0.50
N PHE A 50 8.08 -4.23 -1.26
CA PHE A 50 7.95 -2.79 -1.16
C PHE A 50 6.55 -2.35 -1.61
N VAL A 51 6.00 -1.33 -0.95
CA VAL A 51 4.76 -0.69 -1.39
C VAL A 51 5.02 0.79 -1.65
N PHE A 52 4.79 1.23 -2.89
CA PHE A 52 4.80 2.63 -3.27
C PHE A 52 3.38 3.09 -3.57
N ALA A 53 2.88 3.98 -2.73
CA ALA A 53 1.49 4.38 -2.71
C ALA A 53 1.36 5.90 -2.94
N PRO A 54 1.47 6.38 -4.20
CA PRO A 54 1.26 7.78 -4.50
C PRO A 54 -0.20 8.16 -4.23
N ALA A 55 -0.40 9.25 -3.50
CA ALA A 55 -1.71 9.68 -3.04
C ALA A 55 -2.01 11.13 -3.43
N GLN A 56 -3.18 11.36 -4.00
CA GLN A 56 -3.68 12.70 -4.27
C GLN A 56 -3.91 13.46 -2.96
N CYS A 57 -3.50 14.74 -2.94
CA CYS A 57 -3.63 15.62 -1.78
C CYS A 57 -4.38 16.91 -2.12
N GLY A 58 -4.85 17.60 -1.10
CA GLY A 58 -5.50 18.91 -1.23
C GLY A 58 -6.96 18.85 -1.60
N THR A 59 -7.48 19.97 -2.09
CA THR A 59 -8.88 20.14 -2.49
C THR A 59 -8.98 20.21 -4.00
N HIS A 60 -9.88 19.42 -4.57
CA HIS A 60 -10.12 19.33 -6.01
C HIS A 60 -11.45 20.01 -6.32
N SER A 61 -11.39 21.04 -7.17
CA SER A 61 -12.59 21.70 -7.68
C SER A 61 -13.38 20.74 -8.57
N ALA A 62 -14.70 20.80 -8.48
CA ALA A 62 -15.57 20.08 -9.39
C ALA A 62 -16.26 21.07 -10.33
N THR A 63 -16.36 20.70 -11.62
CA THR A 63 -17.17 21.44 -12.59
C THR A 63 -18.66 21.28 -12.35
N VAL A 64 -19.06 20.14 -11.76
CA VAL A 64 -20.43 19.83 -11.35
C VAL A 64 -20.38 19.16 -9.98
N GLY A 65 -21.20 19.62 -9.03
CA GLY A 65 -21.29 19.08 -7.67
C GLY A 65 -20.40 19.80 -6.66
N LYS A 66 -20.08 19.12 -5.55
CA LYS A 66 -19.29 19.68 -4.45
C LYS A 66 -17.79 19.43 -4.65
N SER A 67 -16.96 20.41 -4.26
CA SER A 67 -15.52 20.20 -4.17
C SER A 67 -15.20 19.03 -3.25
N ARG A 68 -14.09 18.33 -3.55
CA ARG A 68 -13.66 17.12 -2.84
C ARG A 68 -12.24 17.33 -2.33
N SER A 69 -12.01 16.99 -1.09
CA SER A 69 -10.65 16.91 -0.53
C SER A 69 -10.15 15.47 -0.48
N THR A 70 -8.83 15.31 -0.57
CA THR A 70 -8.16 14.02 -0.47
C THR A 70 -7.12 14.02 0.64
N HIS A 71 -6.85 12.82 1.17
CA HIS A 71 -6.05 12.62 2.37
C HIS A 71 -4.58 12.99 2.18
N GLY A 72 -4.02 12.75 0.99
CA GLY A 72 -2.58 12.85 0.75
C GLY A 72 -1.82 11.67 1.33
N HIS A 73 -0.61 11.96 1.88
CA HIS A 73 0.30 10.99 2.46
C HIS A 73 0.72 9.90 1.47
N SER A 74 1.37 10.32 0.37
CA SER A 74 2.08 9.36 -0.49
C SER A 74 3.10 8.60 0.34
N LEU A 75 3.06 7.26 0.31
CA LEU A 75 3.88 6.42 1.17
C LEU A 75 4.87 5.57 0.37
N ALA A 76 6.07 5.43 0.91
CA ALA A 76 7.01 4.38 0.56
C ALA A 76 7.20 3.47 1.78
N ILE A 77 6.98 2.17 1.61
CA ILE A 77 6.96 1.22 2.72
C ILE A 77 7.87 0.04 2.38
N SER A 78 8.71 -0.33 3.35
CA SER A 78 9.63 -1.46 3.22
C SER A 78 8.90 -2.81 3.27
N PRO A 79 9.53 -3.91 2.81
CA PRO A 79 8.97 -5.26 2.93
C PRO A 79 8.70 -5.70 4.38
N TRP A 80 9.30 -5.03 5.36
CA TRP A 80 9.07 -5.27 6.80
C TRP A 80 7.93 -4.43 7.38
N GLY A 81 7.32 -3.54 6.56
CA GLY A 81 6.20 -2.70 6.95
C GLY A 81 6.60 -1.36 7.58
N GLU A 82 7.86 -0.98 7.49
CA GLU A 82 8.33 0.34 7.95
C GLU A 82 7.98 1.41 6.93
N VAL A 83 7.48 2.54 7.39
CA VAL A 83 7.26 3.71 6.54
C VAL A 83 8.63 4.38 6.30
N MET A 84 9.17 4.21 5.11
CA MET A 84 10.45 4.78 4.69
C MET A 84 10.32 6.27 4.37
N ALA A 85 9.20 6.67 3.83
CA ALA A 85 8.88 8.07 3.54
C ALA A 85 7.38 8.32 3.49
N ASP A 86 6.99 9.52 3.90
CA ASP A 86 5.65 10.07 3.82
C ASP A 86 5.70 11.46 3.15
N GLY A 87 5.02 11.61 2.03
CA GLY A 87 4.95 12.85 1.26
C GLY A 87 4.05 13.93 1.86
N GLY A 88 3.35 13.63 2.95
CA GLY A 88 2.48 14.58 3.63
C GLY A 88 1.26 15.01 2.80
N THR A 89 0.80 16.24 3.05
CA THR A 89 -0.45 16.76 2.49
C THR A 89 -0.27 17.83 1.43
N LYS A 90 0.96 18.08 1.01
CA LYS A 90 1.28 19.07 -0.05
C LYS A 90 1.69 18.35 -1.33
N ALA A 91 1.39 18.95 -2.47
CA ALA A 91 1.89 18.48 -3.75
C ALA A 91 3.43 18.56 -3.77
N GLY A 92 4.07 17.50 -4.24
CA GLY A 92 5.52 17.44 -4.26
C GLY A 92 6.05 16.11 -4.74
N LEU A 93 7.37 15.99 -4.72
CA LEU A 93 8.12 14.78 -5.06
C LEU A 93 8.84 14.29 -3.80
N THR A 94 8.76 12.99 -3.55
CA THR A 94 9.50 12.31 -2.48
C THR A 94 10.40 11.25 -3.11
N LEU A 95 11.69 11.32 -2.85
CA LEU A 95 12.68 10.36 -3.33
C LEU A 95 13.05 9.40 -2.20
N VAL A 96 13.20 8.12 -2.54
CA VAL A 96 13.55 7.06 -1.59
C VAL A 96 14.57 6.14 -2.24
N ASP A 97 15.67 5.90 -1.55
CA ASP A 97 16.60 4.83 -1.90
C ASP A 97 16.16 3.52 -1.25
N PHE A 98 16.22 2.41 -1.98
CA PHE A 98 15.83 1.10 -1.47
C PHE A 98 16.64 -0.02 -2.13
N ASP A 99 16.80 -1.13 -1.41
CA ASP A 99 17.48 -2.32 -1.90
C ASP A 99 16.50 -3.47 -2.10
N LEU A 100 16.36 -3.97 -3.32
CA LEU A 100 15.48 -5.09 -3.65
C LEU A 100 15.83 -6.40 -2.92
N ASN A 101 17.04 -6.53 -2.38
CA ASN A 101 17.43 -7.67 -1.56
C ASN A 101 16.64 -7.76 -0.25
N GLU A 102 16.09 -6.65 0.23
CA GLU A 102 15.23 -6.63 1.43
C GLU A 102 13.98 -7.50 1.26
N VAL A 103 13.46 -7.64 0.04
CA VAL A 103 12.33 -8.52 -0.27
C VAL A 103 12.68 -9.97 0.04
N GLU A 104 13.85 -10.42 -0.42
CA GLU A 104 14.32 -11.79 -0.18
C GLU A 104 14.60 -12.03 1.31
N LEU A 105 15.15 -11.04 2.01
CA LEU A 105 15.39 -11.12 3.44
C LEU A 105 14.08 -11.22 4.24
N ALA A 106 13.09 -10.38 3.92
CA ALA A 106 11.79 -10.42 4.58
C ALA A 106 11.07 -11.76 4.35
N ARG A 107 11.04 -12.25 3.11
CA ARG A 107 10.41 -13.52 2.74
C ARG A 107 11.10 -14.74 3.33
N ARG A 108 12.43 -14.72 3.52
CA ARG A 108 13.15 -15.78 4.22
C ARG A 108 12.84 -15.81 5.71
N ARG A 109 12.69 -14.64 6.34
CA ARG A 109 12.32 -14.55 7.77
C ARG A 109 10.92 -15.05 8.04
N ILE A 110 9.97 -14.67 7.16
CA ILE A 110 8.55 -15.05 7.29
C ILE A 110 8.07 -15.53 5.91
N PRO A 111 8.22 -16.83 5.59
CA PRO A 111 7.91 -17.37 4.26
C PRO A 111 6.41 -17.61 4.04
N SER A 112 5.55 -16.68 4.52
CA SER A 112 4.10 -16.83 4.52
C SER A 112 3.48 -17.01 3.14
N LEU A 113 4.14 -16.52 2.07
CA LEU A 113 3.65 -16.68 0.67
C LEU A 113 3.62 -18.14 0.20
N THR A 114 4.38 -19.03 0.84
CA THR A 114 4.45 -20.46 0.51
C THR A 114 3.60 -21.33 1.43
N HIS A 115 2.91 -20.72 2.40
CA HIS A 115 2.16 -21.43 3.44
C HIS A 115 0.65 -21.38 3.21
N ASP A 116 0.19 -21.40 1.96
CA ASP A 116 -1.24 -21.50 1.65
C ASP A 116 -1.82 -22.80 2.20
N ARG A 117 -3.03 -22.72 2.72
CA ARG A 117 -3.82 -23.87 3.16
C ARG A 117 -5.19 -23.82 2.52
N VAL A 118 -5.67 -24.97 2.12
CA VAL A 118 -7.08 -25.14 1.73
C VAL A 118 -7.89 -25.34 3.01
N TYR A 119 -8.94 -24.58 3.15
CA TYR A 119 -9.90 -24.70 4.24
C TYR A 119 -11.32 -24.53 3.70
N GLU A 120 -12.26 -25.22 4.31
CA GLU A 120 -13.68 -25.01 4.02
C GLU A 120 -14.12 -23.76 4.77
N GLY A 121 -14.78 -22.85 4.04
CA GLY A 121 -15.40 -21.67 4.66
C GLY A 121 -16.63 -22.07 5.50
N PRO A 122 -17.12 -21.16 6.35
CA PRO A 122 -18.38 -21.39 7.04
C PRO A 122 -19.50 -21.59 6.01
N LYS A 123 -20.38 -22.58 6.29
CA LYS A 123 -21.59 -22.87 5.50
C LYS A 123 -22.70 -21.90 5.86
#